data_4863a941be2ce013e1cc3b767086f4de
#
_entry.id   4863a941be2ce013e1cc3b767086f4de
#
_cell.length_a   1.000
_cell.length_b   1.000
_cell.length_c   1.000
_cell.angle_alpha   90.00
_cell.angle_beta   90.00
_cell.angle_gamma   90.00
#
_symmetry.space_group_name_H-M   'P 1'
#
loop_
_entity.id
_entity.type
_entity.pdbx_description
1 polymer ?
#
loop_
_entity_poly.entity_id
_entity_poly.type
_entity_poly.pdbx_seq_one_letter_code
_entity_poly.pdbx_strand_id
1 'polypeptide(L)'
;MKNKFKKFFFTILLLTNLNFNLESEELDILSKKVSVGNDKVVIFENDVVATDEKNNILYTEKAKYNKKEKKLNTVGNTKIITSEGYTITGDNILFDNENKIISSVSDAKILDLNGNNISVTMFNYMIDKNMFTSKGEIKLLDIKNNEYYFSEIYIDEKKNKIVASDVRAFLNDKDTKYNKENEPRFFANSMLLTKEKNEFNKGVFTYCKNRSGDKC
;
A
#
# COMPACT_ATOMS: atom_id res chain seq x y z
N MET A 1 63.93 14.97 23.31
CA MET A 1 62.59 14.50 23.75
C MET A 1 61.42 15.17 23.06
N LYS A 2 61.51 15.67 21.80
CA LYS A 2 60.43 16.42 21.14
C LYS A 2 59.68 15.67 20.04
N ASN A 3 60.07 14.44 19.65
CA ASN A 3 59.46 13.77 18.48
C ASN A 3 58.53 12.57 18.80
N LYS A 4 58.41 12.16 20.09
CA LYS A 4 57.48 11.04 20.45
C LYS A 4 56.06 11.52 20.72
N PHE A 5 55.85 12.79 21.11
CA PHE A 5 54.50 13.34 21.37
C PHE A 5 53.71 13.64 20.11
N LYS A 6 54.35 13.98 18.99
CA LYS A 6 53.64 14.24 17.72
C LYS A 6 53.09 13.00 17.06
N LYS A 7 53.70 11.82 17.22
CA LYS A 7 53.19 10.57 16.64
C LYS A 7 51.99 10.02 17.42
N PHE A 8 51.92 10.24 18.72
CA PHE A 8 50.82 9.79 19.54
C PHE A 8 49.52 10.60 19.27
N PHE A 9 49.62 11.88 18.99
CA PHE A 9 48.46 12.74 18.67
C PHE A 9 47.90 12.48 17.28
N PHE A 10 48.74 12.06 16.33
CA PHE A 10 48.26 11.73 14.97
C PHE A 10 47.54 10.40 14.89
N THR A 11 47.84 9.45 15.77
CA THR A 11 47.21 8.13 15.82
C THR A 11 45.82 8.21 16.46
N ILE A 12 45.58 9.13 17.39
CA ILE A 12 44.27 9.36 18.02
C ILE A 12 43.32 10.09 17.07
N LEU A 13 43.84 10.97 16.19
CA LEU A 13 42.99 11.73 15.24
C LEU A 13 42.48 10.86 14.08
N LEU A 14 43.08 9.70 13.81
CA LEU A 14 42.62 8.77 12.75
C LEU A 14 41.49 7.82 13.19
N LEU A 15 41.23 7.72 14.50
CA LEU A 15 40.18 6.84 15.05
C LEU A 15 38.82 7.51 15.20
N THR A 16 38.72 8.81 14.97
CA THR A 16 37.48 9.57 15.17
C THR A 16 36.60 9.73 13.92
N ASN A 17 37.00 9.18 12.75
CA ASN A 17 36.24 9.30 11.49
C ASN A 17 35.61 7.99 11.01
N LEU A 18 35.48 6.98 11.85
CA LEU A 18 34.58 5.87 11.60
C LEU A 18 33.18 6.25 12.12
N ASN A 19 32.54 7.17 11.42
CA ASN A 19 31.08 7.26 11.47
C ASN A 19 30.56 5.98 10.82
N PHE A 20 30.41 4.92 11.62
CA PHE A 20 29.49 3.85 11.27
C PHE A 20 28.11 4.49 11.32
N ASN A 21 27.59 4.91 10.18
CA ASN A 21 26.16 5.02 9.99
C ASN A 21 25.65 3.58 10.17
N LEU A 22 25.31 3.19 11.38
CA LEU A 22 24.40 2.12 11.65
C LEU A 22 23.04 2.65 11.16
N GLU A 23 22.79 2.55 9.86
CA GLU A 23 21.42 2.59 9.36
C GLU A 23 20.70 1.44 10.03
N SER A 24 19.90 1.77 11.03
CA SER A 24 19.01 0.82 11.66
C SER A 24 17.91 0.49 10.65
N GLU A 25 18.12 -0.57 9.86
CA GLU A 25 17.09 -1.16 8.98
C GLU A 25 15.97 -1.83 9.79
N GLU A 26 15.86 -1.58 11.08
CA GLU A 26 14.92 -2.23 11.96
C GLU A 26 13.63 -1.41 12.08
N LEU A 27 12.49 -2.14 12.10
CA LEU A 27 11.21 -1.57 12.50
C LEU A 27 11.29 -1.09 13.94
N ASP A 28 10.92 0.15 14.19
CA ASP A 28 10.68 0.64 15.53
C ASP A 28 9.29 0.19 15.98
N ILE A 29 9.21 -0.63 17.04
CA ILE A 29 7.94 -1.22 17.50
C ILE A 29 7.71 -0.87 18.96
N LEU A 30 6.62 -0.17 19.22
CA LEU A 30 6.13 0.21 20.54
C LEU A 30 4.88 -0.59 20.90
N SER A 31 4.71 -0.96 22.16
CA SER A 31 3.50 -1.60 22.70
C SER A 31 3.47 -1.51 24.21
N LYS A 32 2.29 -1.73 24.82
CA LYS A 32 2.16 -1.78 26.28
C LYS A 32 2.67 -3.08 26.89
N LYS A 33 2.69 -4.18 26.13
CA LYS A 33 3.12 -5.49 26.60
C LYS A 33 3.98 -6.18 25.55
N VAL A 34 5.13 -6.68 25.98
CA VAL A 34 6.08 -7.42 25.16
C VAL A 34 6.38 -8.77 25.83
N SER A 35 6.36 -9.84 25.07
CA SER A 35 6.76 -11.17 25.51
C SER A 35 7.57 -11.87 24.43
N VAL A 36 8.41 -12.83 24.84
CA VAL A 36 9.18 -13.64 23.89
C VAL A 36 8.52 -15.01 23.81
N GLY A 37 8.11 -15.38 22.62
CA GLY A 37 7.57 -16.68 22.31
C GLY A 37 8.65 -17.70 21.96
N ASN A 38 8.23 -18.85 21.45
CA ASN A 38 9.14 -19.86 20.93
C ASN A 38 9.86 -19.33 19.67
N ASP A 39 11.01 -19.90 19.34
CA ASP A 39 11.77 -19.62 18.11
C ASP A 39 12.19 -18.15 17.92
N LYS A 40 12.44 -17.42 19.03
CA LYS A 40 12.85 -16.01 19.01
C LYS A 40 11.84 -15.06 18.39
N VAL A 41 10.58 -15.45 18.32
CA VAL A 41 9.47 -14.55 17.93
C VAL A 41 9.14 -13.65 19.10
N VAL A 42 9.15 -12.34 18.88
CA VAL A 42 8.70 -11.35 19.85
C VAL A 42 7.23 -11.07 19.63
N ILE A 43 6.42 -11.10 20.67
CA ILE A 43 4.99 -10.85 20.65
C ILE A 43 4.74 -9.50 21.32
N PHE A 44 4.10 -8.61 20.60
CA PHE A 44 3.67 -7.29 21.03
C PHE A 44 2.15 -7.28 21.18
N GLU A 45 1.63 -6.74 22.28
CA GLU A 45 0.20 -6.70 22.60
C GLU A 45 -0.15 -5.35 23.20
N ASN A 46 -1.37 -4.91 22.93
CA ASN A 46 -2.00 -3.68 23.39
C ASN A 46 -1.33 -2.42 22.81
N ASP A 47 -2.06 -1.70 21.98
CA ASP A 47 -1.64 -0.46 21.34
C ASP A 47 -0.29 -0.60 20.60
N VAL A 48 -0.16 -1.60 19.75
CA VAL A 48 1.05 -1.82 18.98
C VAL A 48 1.17 -0.77 17.88
N VAL A 49 2.29 -0.06 17.85
CA VAL A 49 2.66 0.88 16.80
C VAL A 49 4.01 0.44 16.23
N ALA A 50 4.08 0.20 14.93
CA ALA A 50 5.33 -0.09 14.24
C ALA A 50 5.60 0.96 13.16
N THR A 51 6.82 1.46 13.12
CA THR A 51 7.25 2.49 12.15
C THR A 51 8.49 2.00 11.41
N ASP A 52 8.50 2.13 10.09
CA ASP A 52 9.68 1.84 9.28
C ASP A 52 10.53 3.10 9.02
N GLU A 53 11.67 2.93 8.37
CA GLU A 53 12.61 3.99 8.01
C GLU A 53 12.02 5.05 7.07
N LYS A 54 10.94 4.74 6.35
CA LYS A 54 10.23 5.66 5.44
C LYS A 54 9.04 6.35 6.09
N ASN A 55 8.83 6.14 7.40
CA ASN A 55 7.69 6.64 8.16
C ASN A 55 6.34 6.04 7.70
N ASN A 56 6.33 4.79 7.21
CA ASN A 56 5.08 4.04 7.16
C ASN A 56 4.76 3.60 8.59
N ILE A 57 3.55 3.89 9.06
CA ILE A 57 3.13 3.65 10.44
C ILE A 57 2.01 2.62 10.45
N LEU A 58 2.19 1.55 11.21
CA LEU A 58 1.23 0.48 11.41
C LEU A 58 0.68 0.52 12.83
N TYR A 59 -0.63 0.40 12.98
CA TYR A 59 -1.36 0.32 14.23
C TYR A 59 -2.14 -0.99 14.29
N THR A 60 -2.01 -1.74 15.39
CA THR A 60 -2.77 -2.97 15.64
C THR A 60 -2.82 -3.28 17.14
N GLU A 61 -3.71 -4.17 17.57
CA GLU A 61 -3.75 -4.63 18.96
C GLU A 61 -2.72 -5.71 19.26
N LYS A 62 -2.30 -6.47 18.25
CA LYS A 62 -1.35 -7.56 18.43
C LYS A 62 -0.51 -7.79 17.20
N ALA A 63 0.79 -8.00 17.41
CA ALA A 63 1.72 -8.35 16.35
C ALA A 63 2.77 -9.38 16.82
N LYS A 64 3.28 -10.15 15.87
CA LYS A 64 4.35 -11.13 16.05
C LYS A 64 5.51 -10.75 15.14
N TYR A 65 6.67 -10.47 15.72
CA TYR A 65 7.87 -10.11 14.97
C TYR A 65 8.90 -11.25 15.00
N ASN A 66 9.21 -11.80 13.85
CA ASN A 66 10.30 -12.74 13.67
C ASN A 66 11.58 -11.95 13.31
N LYS A 67 12.49 -11.82 14.28
CA LYS A 67 13.75 -11.07 14.08
C LYS A 67 14.65 -11.68 13.01
N LYS A 68 14.64 -13.02 12.86
CA LYS A 68 15.49 -13.71 11.87
C LYS A 68 15.03 -13.45 10.45
N GLU A 69 13.72 -13.41 10.24
CA GLU A 69 13.10 -13.19 8.93
C GLU A 69 12.76 -11.71 8.68
N LYS A 70 12.97 -10.84 9.68
CA LYS A 70 12.59 -9.43 9.66
C LYS A 70 11.13 -9.21 9.27
N LYS A 71 10.23 -10.09 9.73
CA LYS A 71 8.79 -10.06 9.38
C LYS A 71 7.93 -9.76 10.58
N LEU A 72 7.04 -8.79 10.45
CA LEU A 72 5.99 -8.47 11.39
C LEU A 72 4.64 -8.95 10.86
N ASN A 73 4.00 -9.85 11.58
CA ASN A 73 2.66 -10.33 11.27
C ASN A 73 1.68 -9.74 12.29
N THR A 74 0.68 -9.02 11.82
CA THR A 74 -0.39 -8.53 12.69
C THR A 74 -1.44 -9.61 12.92
N VAL A 75 -2.21 -9.48 13.99
CA VAL A 75 -3.32 -10.38 14.31
C VAL A 75 -4.58 -9.53 14.50
N GLY A 76 -5.56 -9.76 13.64
CA GLY A 76 -6.80 -8.97 13.61
C GLY A 76 -6.64 -7.62 12.94
N ASN A 77 -7.54 -6.69 13.26
CA ASN A 77 -7.67 -5.41 12.60
C ASN A 77 -6.35 -4.60 12.69
N THR A 78 -5.94 -4.11 11.55
CA THR A 78 -4.70 -3.34 11.39
C THR A 78 -4.97 -2.13 10.52
N LYS A 79 -4.43 -0.98 10.93
CA LYS A 79 -4.43 0.25 10.14
C LYS A 79 -3.00 0.62 9.82
N ILE A 80 -2.72 0.93 8.55
CA ILE A 80 -1.43 1.45 8.10
C ILE A 80 -1.64 2.83 7.49
N ILE A 81 -0.76 3.75 7.83
CA ILE A 81 -0.64 5.04 7.16
C ILE A 81 0.71 5.02 6.44
N THR A 82 0.69 5.06 5.12
CA THR A 82 1.92 5.08 4.33
C THR A 82 2.56 6.47 4.35
N SER A 83 3.86 6.55 4.11
CA SER A 83 4.59 7.81 3.97
C SER A 83 4.01 8.73 2.89
N GLU A 84 3.39 8.15 1.87
CA GLU A 84 2.69 8.86 0.80
C GLU A 84 1.29 9.34 1.22
N GLY A 85 0.78 8.95 2.41
CA GLY A 85 -0.50 9.39 2.96
C GLY A 85 -1.70 8.48 2.68
N TYR A 86 -1.52 7.31 2.05
CA TYR A 86 -2.59 6.31 1.93
C TYR A 86 -2.93 5.72 3.29
N THR A 87 -4.20 5.43 3.51
CA THR A 87 -4.62 4.65 4.68
C THR A 87 -5.08 3.27 4.22
N ILE A 88 -4.43 2.22 4.73
CA ILE A 88 -4.80 0.82 4.47
C ILE A 88 -5.38 0.23 5.74
N THR A 89 -6.54 -0.40 5.67
CA THR A 89 -7.16 -1.13 6.79
C THR A 89 -7.47 -2.56 6.36
N GLY A 90 -7.15 -3.52 7.20
CA GLY A 90 -7.40 -4.94 6.91
C GLY A 90 -6.98 -5.80 8.08
N ASP A 91 -7.18 -7.10 7.96
CA ASP A 91 -6.80 -8.08 8.97
C ASP A 91 -5.54 -8.86 8.56
N ASN A 92 -4.75 -9.25 9.56
CA ASN A 92 -3.61 -10.17 9.37
C ASN A 92 -2.62 -9.70 8.29
N ILE A 93 -2.17 -8.47 8.41
CA ILE A 93 -1.22 -7.86 7.47
C ILE A 93 0.20 -8.36 7.78
N LEU A 94 0.93 -8.72 6.74
CA LEU A 94 2.36 -9.02 6.79
C LEU A 94 3.15 -7.77 6.38
N PHE A 95 4.06 -7.34 7.24
CA PHE A 95 5.09 -6.36 6.94
C PHE A 95 6.44 -7.10 6.83
N ASP A 96 6.92 -7.30 5.61
CA ASP A 96 8.22 -7.92 5.31
C ASP A 96 9.26 -6.80 5.17
N ASN A 97 10.01 -6.56 6.24
CA ASN A 97 10.99 -5.48 6.27
C ASN A 97 12.27 -5.81 5.49
N GLU A 98 12.55 -7.08 5.24
CA GLU A 98 13.69 -7.49 4.40
C GLU A 98 13.42 -7.21 2.92
N ASN A 99 12.23 -7.58 2.44
CA ASN A 99 11.85 -7.39 1.04
C ASN A 99 11.14 -6.05 0.78
N LYS A 100 10.92 -5.24 1.84
CA LYS A 100 10.22 -3.96 1.78
C LYS A 100 8.82 -4.08 1.16
N ILE A 101 8.04 -5.06 1.65
CA ILE A 101 6.69 -5.37 1.17
C ILE A 101 5.70 -5.34 2.33
N ILE A 102 4.59 -4.64 2.14
CA ILE A 102 3.38 -4.77 2.95
C ILE A 102 2.36 -5.56 2.15
N SER A 103 1.78 -6.61 2.73
CA SER A 103 0.85 -7.47 2.00
C SER A 103 -0.25 -8.04 2.89
N SER A 104 -1.36 -8.39 2.27
CA SER A 104 -2.42 -9.21 2.86
C SER A 104 -3.01 -10.16 1.83
N VAL A 105 -3.42 -11.33 2.28
CA VAL A 105 -4.23 -12.29 1.52
C VAL A 105 -5.69 -12.30 2.00
N SER A 106 -6.07 -11.30 2.77
CA SER A 106 -7.42 -11.07 3.29
C SER A 106 -7.95 -9.74 2.79
N ASP A 107 -9.25 -9.55 2.90
CA ASP A 107 -9.92 -8.31 2.53
C ASP A 107 -9.27 -7.09 3.17
N ALA A 108 -9.06 -6.07 2.35
CA ALA A 108 -8.54 -4.79 2.81
C ALA A 108 -9.26 -3.62 2.13
N LYS A 109 -9.23 -2.48 2.82
CA LYS A 109 -9.74 -1.20 2.30
C LYS A 109 -8.62 -0.20 2.27
N ILE A 110 -8.51 0.53 1.17
CA ILE A 110 -7.51 1.56 0.97
C ILE A 110 -8.24 2.87 0.70
N LEU A 111 -7.92 3.88 1.48
CA LEU A 111 -8.31 5.27 1.23
C LEU A 111 -7.13 5.97 0.59
N ASP A 112 -7.32 6.46 -0.64
CA ASP A 112 -6.29 7.21 -1.34
C ASP A 112 -6.28 8.71 -0.98
N LEU A 113 -5.32 9.45 -1.51
CA LEU A 113 -5.15 10.88 -1.26
C LEU A 113 -6.29 11.76 -1.80
N ASN A 114 -7.04 11.24 -2.75
CA ASN A 114 -8.18 11.95 -3.38
C ASN A 114 -9.50 11.64 -2.66
N GLY A 115 -9.49 10.78 -1.65
CA GLY A 115 -10.67 10.34 -0.92
C GLY A 115 -11.41 9.17 -1.57
N ASN A 116 -10.82 8.51 -2.58
CA ASN A 116 -11.40 7.32 -3.17
C ASN A 116 -11.21 6.11 -2.24
N ASN A 117 -12.24 5.27 -2.18
CA ASN A 117 -12.21 4.02 -1.40
C ASN A 117 -11.99 2.83 -2.33
N ILE A 118 -10.95 2.07 -2.09
CA ILE A 118 -10.60 0.86 -2.84
C ILE A 118 -10.76 -0.34 -1.92
N SER A 119 -11.62 -1.29 -2.29
CA SER A 119 -11.77 -2.57 -1.59
C SER A 119 -11.10 -3.66 -2.42
N VAL A 120 -10.30 -4.51 -1.77
CA VAL A 120 -9.53 -5.59 -2.40
C VAL A 120 -9.59 -6.84 -1.56
N THR A 121 -9.48 -8.02 -2.18
CA THR A 121 -9.42 -9.32 -1.49
C THR A 121 -8.00 -9.73 -1.10
N MET A 122 -7.01 -9.13 -1.73
CA MET A 122 -5.59 -9.29 -1.43
C MET A 122 -4.79 -8.14 -2.02
N PHE A 123 -3.63 -7.84 -1.46
CA PHE A 123 -2.74 -6.84 -2.04
C PHE A 123 -1.27 -7.08 -1.71
N ASN A 124 -0.39 -6.47 -2.52
CA ASN A 124 1.02 -6.25 -2.21
C ASN A 124 1.37 -4.78 -2.48
N TYR A 125 2.03 -4.15 -1.52
CA TYR A 125 2.60 -2.81 -1.66
C TYR A 125 4.12 -2.89 -1.51
N MET A 126 4.84 -2.61 -2.59
CA MET A 126 6.30 -2.58 -2.61
C MET A 126 6.78 -1.18 -2.21
N ILE A 127 7.23 -1.03 -0.97
CA ILE A 127 7.58 0.24 -0.33
C ILE A 127 8.65 1.01 -1.13
N ASP A 128 9.72 0.33 -1.55
CA ASP A 128 10.83 0.98 -2.27
C ASP A 128 10.48 1.48 -3.66
N LYS A 129 9.51 0.84 -4.26
CA LYS A 129 9.06 1.14 -5.62
C LYS A 129 7.85 2.06 -5.66
N ASN A 130 7.17 2.27 -4.53
CA ASN A 130 5.85 2.89 -4.43
C ASN A 130 4.88 2.23 -5.41
N MET A 131 4.82 0.90 -5.36
CA MET A 131 4.03 0.09 -6.28
C MET A 131 2.99 -0.73 -5.53
N PHE A 132 1.74 -0.55 -5.91
CA PHE A 132 0.62 -1.33 -5.40
C PHE A 132 0.13 -2.32 -6.47
N THR A 133 -0.15 -3.54 -6.07
CA THR A 133 -0.77 -4.57 -6.91
C THR A 133 -1.86 -5.30 -6.16
N SER A 134 -2.93 -5.63 -6.87
CA SER A 134 -4.01 -6.48 -6.34
C SER A 134 -4.57 -7.36 -7.44
N LYS A 135 -5.04 -8.55 -7.05
CA LYS A 135 -5.75 -9.52 -7.91
C LYS A 135 -7.01 -10.01 -7.21
N GLY A 136 -7.97 -10.43 -8.00
CA GLY A 136 -9.26 -10.91 -7.53
C GLY A 136 -10.33 -9.83 -7.66
N GLU A 137 -11.28 -9.80 -6.73
CA GLU A 137 -12.34 -8.79 -6.77
C GLU A 137 -11.80 -7.46 -6.22
N ILE A 138 -11.79 -6.42 -7.08
CA ILE A 138 -11.35 -5.08 -6.75
C ILE A 138 -12.49 -4.13 -7.07
N LYS A 139 -12.94 -3.37 -6.07
CA LYS A 139 -13.94 -2.32 -6.22
C LYS A 139 -13.33 -0.98 -5.80
N LEU A 140 -13.42 0.02 -6.66
CA LEU A 140 -13.10 1.41 -6.35
C LEU A 140 -14.38 2.24 -6.37
N LEU A 141 -14.59 3.01 -5.31
CA LEU A 141 -15.64 4.01 -5.21
C LEU A 141 -14.96 5.38 -5.13
N ASP A 142 -15.19 6.22 -6.13
CA ASP A 142 -14.63 7.58 -6.13
C ASP A 142 -15.50 8.57 -5.32
N ILE A 143 -14.99 9.78 -5.13
CA ILE A 143 -15.66 10.85 -4.38
C ILE A 143 -16.99 11.32 -5.04
N LYS A 144 -17.20 11.00 -6.31
CA LYS A 144 -18.46 11.29 -7.04
C LYS A 144 -19.44 10.12 -6.98
N ASN A 145 -19.12 9.06 -6.23
CA ASN A 145 -19.84 7.80 -6.16
C ASN A 145 -19.90 7.06 -7.51
N ASN A 146 -18.92 7.23 -8.40
CA ASN A 146 -18.72 6.30 -9.49
C ASN A 146 -18.12 5.01 -8.96
N GLU A 147 -18.61 3.89 -9.47
CA GLU A 147 -18.11 2.55 -9.10
C GLU A 147 -17.26 1.98 -10.23
N TYR A 148 -16.09 1.48 -9.88
CA TYR A 148 -15.20 0.80 -10.81
C TYR A 148 -14.85 -0.57 -10.27
N TYR A 149 -14.81 -1.57 -11.15
CA TYR A 149 -14.48 -2.94 -10.83
C TYR A 149 -13.36 -3.42 -11.74
N PHE A 150 -12.45 -4.22 -11.17
CA PHE A 150 -11.29 -4.79 -11.86
C PHE A 150 -11.07 -6.20 -11.37
N SER A 151 -10.46 -7.06 -12.21
CA SER A 151 -9.94 -8.37 -11.79
C SER A 151 -8.47 -8.31 -11.35
N GLU A 152 -7.74 -7.33 -11.87
CA GLU A 152 -6.34 -7.09 -11.54
C GLU A 152 -6.03 -5.59 -11.69
N ILE A 153 -5.24 -5.05 -10.76
CA ILE A 153 -4.76 -3.68 -10.82
C ILE A 153 -3.29 -3.60 -10.44
N TYR A 154 -2.57 -2.76 -11.14
CA TYR A 154 -1.17 -2.40 -10.91
C TYR A 154 -1.07 -0.87 -10.93
N ILE A 155 -0.54 -0.28 -9.86
CA ILE A 155 -0.34 1.15 -9.71
C ILE A 155 1.14 1.40 -9.45
N ASP A 156 1.80 2.17 -10.32
CA ASP A 156 3.15 2.69 -10.14
C ASP A 156 3.03 4.20 -9.86
N GLU A 157 3.10 4.55 -8.59
CA GLU A 157 2.90 5.94 -8.15
C GLU A 157 4.00 6.87 -8.67
N LYS A 158 5.26 6.40 -8.69
CA LYS A 158 6.41 7.18 -9.20
C LYS A 158 6.23 7.57 -10.65
N LYS A 159 5.65 6.68 -11.46
CA LYS A 159 5.41 6.91 -12.89
C LYS A 159 4.02 7.45 -13.18
N ASN A 160 3.15 7.60 -12.17
CA ASN A 160 1.73 7.92 -12.33
C ASN A 160 1.07 7.02 -13.39
N LYS A 161 1.31 5.71 -13.26
CA LYS A 161 0.85 4.71 -14.20
C LYS A 161 -0.10 3.73 -13.50
N ILE A 162 -1.28 3.53 -14.10
CA ILE A 162 -2.24 2.52 -13.66
C ILE A 162 -2.50 1.57 -14.83
N VAL A 163 -2.41 0.29 -14.57
CA VAL A 163 -2.81 -0.79 -15.49
C VAL A 163 -3.87 -1.62 -14.79
N ALA A 164 -4.97 -1.92 -15.46
CA ALA A 164 -5.99 -2.79 -14.91
C ALA A 164 -6.62 -3.68 -15.99
N SER A 165 -7.20 -4.81 -15.54
CA SER A 165 -7.88 -5.78 -16.38
C SER A 165 -9.35 -5.91 -16.01
N ASP A 166 -10.18 -6.31 -16.99
CA ASP A 166 -11.62 -6.54 -16.83
C ASP A 166 -12.37 -5.35 -16.24
N VAL A 167 -12.09 -4.17 -16.81
CA VAL A 167 -12.59 -2.89 -16.35
C VAL A 167 -14.09 -2.79 -16.53
N ARG A 168 -14.82 -2.50 -15.47
CA ARG A 168 -16.25 -2.16 -15.49
C ARG A 168 -16.45 -0.89 -14.67
N ALA A 169 -16.98 0.15 -15.29
CA ALA A 169 -17.29 1.42 -14.64
C ALA A 169 -18.79 1.70 -14.72
N PHE A 170 -19.37 2.09 -13.59
CA PHE A 170 -20.75 2.54 -13.43
C PHE A 170 -20.69 3.98 -12.95
N LEU A 171 -21.11 4.90 -13.81
CA LEU A 171 -20.96 6.32 -13.54
C LEU A 171 -22.23 6.87 -12.88
N ASN A 172 -22.04 7.65 -11.82
CA ASN A 172 -23.15 8.29 -11.11
C ASN A 172 -23.60 9.54 -11.87
N ASP A 173 -24.84 9.55 -12.34
CA ASP A 173 -25.41 10.55 -13.23
C ASP A 173 -25.96 11.81 -12.53
N LYS A 174 -25.63 12.05 -11.27
CA LYS A 174 -26.14 13.24 -10.55
C LYS A 174 -25.73 14.57 -11.19
N ASP A 175 -24.61 14.57 -11.92
CA ASP A 175 -24.03 15.78 -12.53
C ASP A 175 -24.30 15.87 -14.05
N THR A 176 -24.87 14.86 -14.68
CA THR A 176 -25.17 14.88 -16.11
C THR A 176 -26.63 15.22 -16.31
N LYS A 177 -26.91 16.09 -17.27
CA LYS A 177 -28.28 16.55 -17.67
C LYS A 177 -29.10 15.47 -18.39
N TYR A 178 -28.67 14.19 -18.26
CA TYR A 178 -29.32 13.07 -18.90
C TYR A 178 -30.47 12.51 -18.06
N ASN A 179 -31.40 11.86 -18.71
CA ASN A 179 -32.61 11.33 -18.10
C ASN A 179 -32.26 10.36 -16.94
N LYS A 180 -32.91 10.51 -15.77
CA LYS A 180 -32.66 9.73 -14.54
C LYS A 180 -32.81 8.20 -14.71
N GLU A 181 -33.27 7.75 -15.87
CA GLU A 181 -33.42 6.33 -16.19
C GLU A 181 -32.18 5.69 -16.82
N ASN A 182 -31.17 6.47 -17.19
CA ASN A 182 -29.95 5.99 -17.83
C ASN A 182 -28.83 5.78 -16.80
N GLU A 183 -28.16 4.65 -16.88
CA GLU A 183 -26.97 4.34 -16.10
C GLU A 183 -25.76 4.26 -17.05
N PRO A 184 -24.99 5.34 -17.21
CA PRO A 184 -23.84 5.32 -18.09
C PRO A 184 -22.80 4.31 -17.58
N ARG A 185 -22.42 3.39 -18.46
CA ARG A 185 -21.51 2.27 -18.15
C ARG A 185 -20.40 2.19 -19.16
N PHE A 186 -19.22 1.83 -18.69
CA PHE A 186 -18.07 1.59 -19.52
C PHE A 186 -17.46 0.23 -19.19
N PHE A 187 -17.08 -0.51 -20.21
CA PHE A 187 -16.40 -1.81 -20.10
C PHE A 187 -15.17 -1.81 -20.99
N ALA A 188 -14.08 -2.41 -20.52
CA ALA A 188 -12.90 -2.65 -21.33
C ALA A 188 -12.17 -3.91 -20.85
N ASN A 189 -11.51 -4.64 -21.76
CA ASN A 189 -10.69 -5.78 -21.37
C ASN A 189 -9.50 -5.36 -20.52
N SER A 190 -8.90 -4.22 -20.87
CA SER A 190 -7.81 -3.64 -20.09
C SER A 190 -7.77 -2.13 -20.24
N MET A 191 -7.12 -1.50 -19.28
CA MET A 191 -6.87 -0.06 -19.29
C MET A 191 -5.42 0.24 -18.93
N LEU A 192 -4.87 1.28 -19.56
CA LEU A 192 -3.62 1.92 -19.22
C LEU A 192 -3.87 3.40 -19.04
N LEU A 193 -3.65 3.92 -17.84
CA LEU A 193 -3.68 5.34 -17.54
C LEU A 193 -2.28 5.82 -17.22
N THR A 194 -1.88 6.93 -17.84
CA THR A 194 -0.63 7.64 -17.55
C THR A 194 -0.91 9.15 -17.51
N LYS A 195 0.10 9.95 -17.16
CA LYS A 195 -0.04 11.42 -17.24
C LYS A 195 -0.36 11.92 -18.64
N GLU A 196 0.10 11.19 -19.67
CA GLU A 196 0.07 11.65 -21.06
C GLU A 196 -1.11 11.08 -21.84
N LYS A 197 -1.56 9.86 -21.47
CA LYS A 197 -2.60 9.15 -22.23
C LYS A 197 -3.43 8.20 -21.38
N ASN A 198 -4.66 8.00 -21.85
CA ASN A 198 -5.59 6.98 -21.36
C ASN A 198 -5.89 6.03 -22.52
N GLU A 199 -5.56 4.77 -22.38
CA GLU A 199 -5.80 3.73 -23.40
C GLU A 199 -6.74 2.66 -22.84
N PHE A 200 -7.71 2.27 -23.63
CA PHE A 200 -8.65 1.20 -23.30
C PHE A 200 -8.67 0.20 -24.45
N ASN A 201 -8.44 -1.06 -24.12
CA ASN A 201 -8.50 -2.13 -25.12
C ASN A 201 -9.92 -2.73 -25.14
N LYS A 202 -10.53 -2.76 -26.34
CA LYS A 202 -11.90 -3.23 -26.56
C LYS A 202 -12.90 -2.52 -25.63
N GLY A 203 -12.79 -1.18 -25.56
CA GLY A 203 -13.68 -0.34 -24.78
C GLY A 203 -15.08 -0.27 -25.40
N VAL A 204 -16.12 -0.43 -24.57
CA VAL A 204 -17.53 -0.24 -24.93
C VAL A 204 -18.16 0.68 -23.92
N PHE A 205 -18.80 1.73 -24.42
CA PHE A 205 -19.55 2.67 -23.61
C PHE A 205 -21.04 2.60 -23.96
N THR A 206 -21.92 2.64 -22.97
CA THR A 206 -23.37 2.66 -23.15
C THR A 206 -24.05 3.53 -22.12
N TYR A 207 -25.09 4.23 -22.55
CA TYR A 207 -26.05 4.92 -21.67
C TYR A 207 -27.31 4.10 -21.41
N CYS A 208 -27.51 3.01 -22.13
CA CYS A 208 -28.73 2.24 -22.11
C CYS A 208 -28.79 1.30 -20.92
N LYS A 209 -29.88 1.35 -20.14
CA LYS A 209 -30.17 0.46 -19.04
C LYS A 209 -30.54 -0.96 -19.51
N ASN A 210 -31.03 -1.05 -20.73
CA ASN A 210 -31.56 -2.28 -21.31
C ASN A 210 -30.43 -3.18 -21.88
N ARG A 211 -30.62 -4.49 -21.82
CA ARG A 211 -29.72 -5.46 -22.42
C ARG A 211 -29.95 -5.55 -23.95
N SER A 212 -29.00 -6.21 -24.63
CA SER A 212 -29.09 -6.47 -26.07
C SER A 212 -30.47 -6.97 -26.48
N GLY A 213 -31.16 -6.24 -27.38
CA GLY A 213 -32.49 -6.57 -27.88
C GLY A 213 -33.60 -5.60 -27.43
N ASP A 214 -33.41 -4.87 -26.35
CA ASP A 214 -34.39 -3.86 -25.91
C ASP A 214 -34.04 -2.49 -26.53
N LYS A 215 -35.09 -1.71 -26.89
CA LYS A 215 -34.88 -0.32 -27.36
C LYS A 215 -34.47 0.55 -26.18
N CYS A 216 -33.42 1.34 -26.38
CA CYS A 216 -33.09 2.44 -25.48
C CYS A 216 -34.03 3.61 -25.63
#